data_26f4ec3a2a85dd98931feffd5bab179a
#
_entry.id   26f4ec3a2a85dd98931feffd5bab179a
#
_cell.length_a   1.000
_cell.length_b   1.000
_cell.length_c   1.000
_cell.angle_alpha   90.00
_cell.angle_beta   90.00
_cell.angle_gamma   90.00
#
_symmetry.space_group_name_H-M   'P 1'
#
loop_
_entity.id
_entity.type
_entity.pdbx_description
1 polymer ?
#
loop_
_entity_poly.entity_id
_entity_poly.type
_entity_poly.pdbx_seq_one_letter_code
_entity_poly.pdbx_strand_id
1 'polypeptide(L)'
;RRQFHMCIRDWKKDTLLGVFKSKGRLNKESNSKYRSPFQRDRDRIIHSASFRRLKHKTQVFVNTEGDHFRTRITHSIEVAQIARSISKYLDLNEDLAETLSLAHDLGHTPFGHAGEDALHECMDNHGGFDHNLQTLRIVMFLENKYLKFKGLNLTIETLEGLLKHNGPINELTTINKLIGSKVFKNKIKFNTFPSLEAQISAISDDIAYNNHDIQDGIKANLFKLEELCEINFLKNIYVNYKKKINKKNYKIAINQIVRDSIDLMIKDLISNTQKNLKRLKIKSLKDITKSKELIVCFSKNIQSSEKEIKSFLRSNMYDNKSVLRKNQRGKKIIKKLFKIIQSSPRKFLTKEQLTKDKYRAISDFISGMTDRYAINLYNANK
;
A
#
# COMPACT_ATOMS: atom_id res chain seq x y z
N ARG A 1 12.58 40.72 23.78
CA ARG A 1 12.74 39.95 22.51
C ARG A 1 13.19 38.53 22.89
N ARG A 2 12.23 37.61 23.10
CA ARG A 2 12.54 36.17 23.20
C ARG A 2 12.76 35.66 21.79
N GLN A 3 13.99 35.34 21.42
CA GLN A 3 14.33 34.59 20.24
C GLN A 3 13.68 33.21 20.37
N PHE A 4 12.70 32.94 19.55
CA PHE A 4 12.26 31.57 19.27
C PHE A 4 13.40 30.90 18.48
N HIS A 5 14.32 30.29 19.18
CA HIS A 5 15.16 29.25 18.61
C HIS A 5 14.21 28.07 18.34
N MET A 6 13.65 28.07 17.15
CA MET A 6 13.09 26.87 16.58
C MET A 6 14.27 25.90 16.47
N CYS A 7 14.27 24.93 17.38
CA CYS A 7 15.23 23.84 17.41
C CYS A 7 15.12 23.12 16.06
N ILE A 8 15.95 23.51 15.10
CA ILE A 8 16.28 22.68 13.96
C ILE A 8 16.90 21.46 14.60
N ARG A 9 16.10 20.39 14.79
CA ARG A 9 16.61 19.10 15.21
C ARG A 9 17.79 18.81 14.31
N ASP A 10 18.97 18.78 14.90
CA ASP A 10 20.21 18.45 14.23
C ASP A 10 19.99 17.19 13.39
N TRP A 11 20.13 17.34 12.08
CA TRP A 11 20.09 16.28 11.09
C TRP A 11 21.31 15.33 11.20
N LYS A 12 21.98 15.38 12.34
CA LYS A 12 23.13 14.58 12.72
C LYS A 12 22.76 13.49 13.72
N LYS A 13 21.79 12.64 13.39
CA LYS A 13 21.87 11.27 13.87
C LYS A 13 22.42 10.44 12.71
N ASP A 14 23.69 10.15 12.78
CA ASP A 14 24.38 9.13 11.99
C ASP A 14 23.88 7.72 12.38
N THR A 15 22.58 7.52 12.31
CA THR A 15 22.06 6.16 12.31
C THR A 15 22.39 5.59 10.94
N LEU A 16 23.43 4.80 10.88
CA LEU A 16 23.95 4.15 9.68
C LEU A 16 22.93 3.28 8.95
N LEU A 17 21.73 3.08 9.53
CA LEU A 17 20.68 2.18 9.06
C LEU A 17 19.52 2.90 8.35
N GLY A 18 19.24 4.17 8.69
CA GLY A 18 18.15 4.94 8.09
C GLY A 18 18.56 5.66 6.82
N VAL A 19 17.60 5.87 5.91
CA VAL A 19 17.80 6.61 4.67
C VAL A 19 17.54 8.09 4.87
N PHE A 20 18.54 8.85 5.31
CA PHE A 20 18.42 10.29 5.52
C PHE A 20 18.94 11.13 4.36
N LYS A 21 19.82 10.57 3.53
CA LYS A 21 20.40 11.24 2.36
C LYS A 21 19.87 10.62 1.06
N SER A 22 19.28 11.46 0.21
CA SER A 22 18.72 10.98 -1.06
C SER A 22 19.77 10.90 -2.17
N LYS A 23 19.67 9.86 -3.01
CA LYS A 23 20.40 9.70 -4.30
C LYS A 23 19.87 10.67 -5.37
N GLY A 24 18.84 11.47 -5.05
CA GLY A 24 18.21 12.43 -5.95
C GLY A 24 16.98 11.89 -6.68
N ARG A 25 16.64 12.53 -7.79
CA ARG A 25 15.45 12.29 -8.60
C ARG A 25 15.83 11.93 -10.03
N LEU A 26 14.87 11.40 -10.80
CA LEU A 26 15.11 11.11 -12.23
C LEU A 26 15.29 12.41 -13.03
N ASN A 27 14.51 13.44 -12.76
CA ASN A 27 14.67 14.78 -13.31
C ASN A 27 15.27 15.71 -12.25
N LYS A 28 16.32 16.45 -12.62
CA LYS A 28 16.96 17.40 -11.70
C LYS A 28 15.98 18.50 -11.25
N GLU A 29 15.98 18.77 -9.95
CA GLU A 29 15.25 19.88 -9.32
C GLU A 29 16.09 20.47 -8.21
N SER A 30 15.86 21.76 -7.91
CA SER A 30 16.46 22.43 -6.76
C SER A 30 15.97 21.82 -5.44
N ASN A 31 16.83 21.76 -4.47
CA ASN A 31 16.46 21.36 -3.11
C ASN A 31 15.57 22.43 -2.47
N SER A 32 14.68 21.97 -1.60
CA SER A 32 13.91 22.88 -0.76
C SER A 32 14.77 23.36 0.41
N LYS A 33 14.63 24.62 0.80
CA LYS A 33 15.27 25.15 2.00
C LYS A 33 14.59 24.67 3.30
N TYR A 34 13.32 24.27 3.24
CA TYR A 34 12.49 24.02 4.43
C TYR A 34 12.03 22.58 4.57
N ARG A 35 12.17 21.74 3.53
CA ARG A 35 11.65 20.37 3.50
C ARG A 35 12.72 19.40 3.05
N SER A 36 12.77 18.23 3.71
CA SER A 36 13.59 17.12 3.23
C SER A 36 13.12 16.63 1.86
N PRO A 37 13.95 15.91 1.10
CA PRO A 37 13.53 15.27 -0.15
C PRO A 37 12.31 14.36 0.03
N PHE A 38 12.22 13.64 1.16
CA PHE A 38 11.15 12.69 1.47
C PHE A 38 9.87 13.39 1.92
N GLN A 39 9.95 14.50 2.66
CA GLN A 39 8.80 15.36 2.94
C GLN A 39 8.19 15.90 1.66
N ARG A 40 9.03 16.32 0.69
CA ARG A 40 8.52 16.76 -0.61
C ARG A 40 7.83 15.63 -1.36
N ASP A 41 8.30 14.39 -1.25
CA ASP A 41 7.66 13.24 -1.88
C ASP A 41 6.29 12.97 -1.25
N ARG A 42 6.21 12.96 0.08
CA ARG A 42 4.95 12.84 0.81
C ARG A 42 3.93 13.89 0.38
N ASP A 43 4.34 15.15 0.36
CA ASP A 43 3.47 16.26 -0.06
C ASP A 43 2.98 16.06 -1.50
N ARG A 44 3.84 15.60 -2.41
CA ARG A 44 3.47 15.32 -3.81
C ARG A 44 2.43 14.22 -3.93
N ILE A 45 2.54 13.18 -3.12
CA ILE A 45 1.58 12.07 -3.07
C ILE A 45 0.25 12.56 -2.52
N ILE A 46 0.23 13.19 -1.34
CA ILE A 46 -1.00 13.69 -0.70
C ILE A 46 -1.77 14.63 -1.64
N HIS A 47 -1.05 15.48 -2.36
CA HIS A 47 -1.65 16.41 -3.31
C HIS A 47 -1.90 15.83 -4.72
N SER A 48 -1.67 14.54 -4.97
CA SER A 48 -1.96 13.90 -6.26
C SER A 48 -3.45 13.65 -6.47
N ALA A 49 -3.86 13.53 -7.73
CA ALA A 49 -5.23 13.18 -8.07
C ALA A 49 -5.52 11.72 -7.72
N SER A 50 -4.53 10.84 -7.88
CA SER A 50 -4.65 9.41 -7.57
C SER A 50 -4.88 9.18 -6.07
N PHE A 51 -4.18 9.89 -5.18
CA PHE A 51 -4.38 9.80 -3.75
C PHE A 51 -5.81 10.22 -3.35
N ARG A 52 -6.32 11.34 -3.89
CA ARG A 52 -7.71 11.75 -3.64
C ARG A 52 -8.74 10.71 -4.08
N ARG A 53 -8.47 9.99 -5.20
CA ARG A 53 -9.37 8.94 -5.70
C ARG A 53 -9.47 7.73 -4.79
N LEU A 54 -8.47 7.45 -3.93
CA LEU A 54 -8.51 6.37 -2.94
C LEU A 54 -9.72 6.48 -1.99
N LYS A 55 -10.22 7.69 -1.73
CA LYS A 55 -11.46 7.91 -0.96
C LYS A 55 -12.67 7.16 -1.54
N HIS A 56 -12.67 6.90 -2.84
CA HIS A 56 -13.81 6.33 -3.57
C HIS A 56 -13.46 4.99 -4.23
N LYS A 57 -12.42 4.31 -3.73
CA LYS A 57 -12.07 2.94 -4.12
C LYS A 57 -12.31 1.99 -2.96
N THR A 58 -12.90 0.85 -3.28
CA THR A 58 -13.17 -0.26 -2.34
C THR A 58 -11.87 -0.77 -1.73
N GLN A 59 -11.85 -0.99 -0.40
CA GLN A 59 -10.88 -1.84 0.26
C GLN A 59 -11.32 -3.31 0.17
N VAL A 60 -12.39 -3.69 0.86
CA VAL A 60 -13.01 -5.02 0.79
C VAL A 60 -14.50 -4.91 0.45
N PHE A 61 -15.22 -4.02 1.12
CA PHE A 61 -16.66 -3.80 0.89
C PHE A 61 -16.86 -2.64 -0.08
N VAL A 62 -17.69 -2.87 -1.12
CA VAL A 62 -17.95 -1.85 -2.14
C VAL A 62 -18.52 -0.58 -1.48
N ASN A 63 -17.93 0.55 -1.79
CA ASN A 63 -18.19 1.86 -1.15
C ASN A 63 -19.64 2.37 -1.31
N THR A 64 -20.52 1.62 -1.99
CA THR A 64 -21.96 1.94 -2.12
C THR A 64 -22.81 1.41 -0.96
N GLU A 65 -22.23 0.72 0.03
CA GLU A 65 -22.95 0.03 1.12
C GLU A 65 -23.01 0.81 2.42
N GLY A 66 -22.62 2.06 2.40
CA GLY A 66 -22.65 2.98 3.56
C GLY A 66 -21.27 3.53 3.90
N ASP A 67 -21.28 4.72 4.51
CA ASP A 67 -20.10 5.50 4.86
C ASP A 67 -19.29 4.93 6.03
N HIS A 68 -19.59 3.69 6.43
CA HIS A 68 -19.07 3.11 7.66
C HIS A 68 -17.90 2.15 7.46
N PHE A 69 -17.66 1.67 6.24
CA PHE A 69 -16.54 0.78 5.94
C PHE A 69 -15.30 1.56 5.54
N ARG A 70 -14.12 0.97 5.74
CA ARG A 70 -12.86 1.59 5.35
C ARG A 70 -12.76 1.74 3.84
N THR A 71 -12.26 2.89 3.44
CA THR A 71 -11.82 3.17 2.07
C THR A 71 -10.32 3.03 1.99
N ARG A 72 -9.76 2.91 0.78
CA ARG A 72 -8.30 2.80 0.61
C ARG A 72 -7.53 3.99 1.17
N ILE A 73 -8.10 5.20 1.17
CA ILE A 73 -7.43 6.37 1.75
C ILE A 73 -7.30 6.26 3.26
N THR A 74 -8.34 5.79 3.96
CA THR A 74 -8.29 5.62 5.42
C THR A 74 -7.32 4.50 5.79
N HIS A 75 -7.31 3.40 5.04
CA HIS A 75 -6.34 2.33 5.18
C HIS A 75 -4.90 2.85 5.00
N SER A 76 -4.59 3.53 3.89
CA SER A 76 -3.23 4.06 3.65
C SER A 76 -2.76 5.03 4.74
N ILE A 77 -3.67 5.83 5.33
CA ILE A 77 -3.34 6.72 6.46
C ILE A 77 -3.02 5.91 7.73
N GLU A 78 -3.79 4.86 8.02
CA GLU A 78 -3.57 3.98 9.17
C GLU A 78 -2.26 3.18 9.02
N VAL A 79 -1.96 2.66 7.82
CA VAL A 79 -0.65 2.04 7.49
C VAL A 79 0.49 3.03 7.72
N ALA A 80 0.35 4.25 7.24
CA ALA A 80 1.35 5.30 7.39
C ALA A 80 1.61 5.67 8.86
N GLN A 81 0.57 5.69 9.68
CA GLN A 81 0.69 5.92 11.12
C GLN A 81 1.50 4.81 11.80
N ILE A 82 1.22 3.55 11.49
CA ILE A 82 1.96 2.39 12.03
C ILE A 82 3.41 2.46 11.58
N ALA A 83 3.67 2.62 10.28
CA ALA A 83 5.02 2.68 9.72
C ALA A 83 5.86 3.82 10.32
N ARG A 84 5.27 5.00 10.51
CA ARG A 84 5.93 6.13 11.19
C ARG A 84 6.31 5.80 12.63
N SER A 85 5.40 5.19 13.40
CA SER A 85 5.63 4.85 14.79
C SER A 85 6.80 3.88 14.95
N ILE A 86 6.85 2.84 14.10
CA ILE A 86 7.93 1.86 14.08
C ILE A 86 9.25 2.52 13.66
N SER A 87 9.23 3.31 12.56
CA SER A 87 10.42 3.99 12.05
C SER A 87 11.01 4.97 13.07
N LYS A 88 10.15 5.71 13.77
CA LYS A 88 10.56 6.61 14.84
C LYS A 88 11.25 5.88 15.98
N TYR A 89 10.69 4.76 16.42
CA TYR A 89 11.26 3.96 17.51
C TYR A 89 12.63 3.38 17.14
N LEU A 90 12.82 3.00 15.85
CA LEU A 90 14.08 2.44 15.35
C LEU A 90 15.07 3.49 14.84
N ASP A 91 14.83 4.78 15.06
CA ASP A 91 15.66 5.91 14.59
C ASP A 91 15.87 5.91 13.06
N LEU A 92 14.84 5.52 12.29
CA LEU A 92 14.82 5.52 10.82
C LEU A 92 14.11 6.76 10.27
N ASN A 93 14.06 6.89 8.95
CA ASN A 93 13.42 8.03 8.29
C ASN A 93 11.89 7.89 8.27
N GLU A 94 11.21 8.59 9.19
CA GLU A 94 9.75 8.61 9.30
C GLU A 94 9.07 9.11 8.02
N ASP A 95 9.62 10.16 7.38
CA ASP A 95 9.02 10.76 6.19
C ASP A 95 9.06 9.79 4.99
N LEU A 96 10.12 9.00 4.84
CA LEU A 96 10.21 7.99 3.79
C LEU A 96 9.22 6.84 4.04
N ALA A 97 9.16 6.32 5.28
CA ALA A 97 8.21 5.27 5.64
C ALA A 97 6.76 5.70 5.42
N GLU A 98 6.40 6.91 5.87
CA GLU A 98 5.08 7.51 5.63
C GLU A 98 4.77 7.66 4.14
N THR A 99 5.72 8.16 3.37
CA THR A 99 5.58 8.38 1.93
C THR A 99 5.27 7.07 1.20
N LEU A 100 6.00 6.00 1.52
CA LEU A 100 5.81 4.68 0.93
C LEU A 100 4.44 4.11 1.29
N SER A 101 4.05 4.21 2.56
CA SER A 101 2.76 3.74 3.05
C SER A 101 1.56 4.49 2.45
N LEU A 102 1.67 5.81 2.24
CA LEU A 102 0.62 6.58 1.58
C LEU A 102 0.48 6.26 0.09
N ALA A 103 1.55 5.79 -0.54
CA ALA A 103 1.60 5.61 -1.99
C ALA A 103 1.34 4.17 -2.45
N HIS A 104 1.50 3.15 -1.58
CA HIS A 104 1.49 1.74 -2.00
C HIS A 104 0.22 1.35 -2.77
N ASP A 105 -0.93 1.86 -2.38
CA ASP A 105 -2.26 1.52 -2.90
C ASP A 105 -2.73 2.35 -4.11
N LEU A 106 -1.93 3.32 -4.59
CA LEU A 106 -2.36 4.25 -5.67
C LEU A 106 -2.77 3.53 -6.95
N GLY A 107 -2.14 2.40 -7.24
CA GLY A 107 -2.32 1.61 -8.46
C GLY A 107 -3.52 0.69 -8.48
N HIS A 108 -4.21 0.49 -7.38
CA HIS A 108 -5.38 -0.40 -7.34
C HIS A 108 -6.49 0.01 -8.30
N THR A 109 -7.13 -0.99 -8.87
CA THR A 109 -8.30 -0.84 -9.75
C THR A 109 -9.57 -0.53 -8.95
N PRO A 110 -10.67 -0.08 -9.60
CA PRO A 110 -12.01 -0.18 -9.02
C PRO A 110 -12.31 -1.61 -8.61
N PHE A 111 -13.08 -1.78 -7.53
CA PHE A 111 -13.49 -3.09 -6.97
C PHE A 111 -12.32 -3.94 -6.42
N GLY A 112 -11.20 -3.30 -6.03
CA GLY A 112 -10.07 -3.95 -5.38
C GLY A 112 -9.46 -5.10 -6.18
N HIS A 113 -9.09 -6.19 -5.51
CA HIS A 113 -8.45 -7.35 -6.15
C HIS A 113 -9.34 -8.01 -7.23
N ALA A 114 -10.67 -8.00 -7.08
CA ALA A 114 -11.56 -8.52 -8.10
C ALA A 114 -11.48 -7.74 -9.42
N GLY A 115 -11.35 -6.41 -9.32
CA GLY A 115 -11.12 -5.57 -10.50
C GLY A 115 -9.74 -5.77 -11.10
N GLU A 116 -8.73 -5.97 -10.26
CA GLU A 116 -7.35 -6.27 -10.67
C GLU A 116 -7.26 -7.57 -11.45
N ASP A 117 -7.80 -8.67 -10.92
CA ASP A 117 -7.86 -9.96 -11.63
C ASP A 117 -8.52 -9.81 -13.00
N ALA A 118 -9.66 -9.12 -13.05
CA ALA A 118 -10.39 -8.93 -14.29
C ALA A 118 -9.61 -8.10 -15.32
N LEU A 119 -8.89 -7.08 -14.86
CA LEU A 119 -8.05 -6.25 -15.73
C LEU A 119 -6.78 -7.00 -16.15
N HIS A 120 -6.18 -7.81 -15.27
CA HIS A 120 -5.07 -8.70 -15.59
C HIS A 120 -5.45 -9.68 -16.71
N GLU A 121 -6.61 -10.37 -16.58
CA GLU A 121 -7.14 -11.26 -17.60
C GLU A 121 -7.37 -10.54 -18.95
N CYS A 122 -7.90 -9.31 -18.92
CA CYS A 122 -8.07 -8.51 -20.15
C CYS A 122 -6.74 -8.12 -20.80
N MET A 123 -5.68 -8.04 -20.01
CA MET A 123 -4.34 -7.64 -20.42
C MET A 123 -3.37 -8.80 -20.64
N ASP A 124 -3.82 -10.05 -20.57
CA ASP A 124 -2.96 -11.24 -20.60
C ASP A 124 -1.99 -11.22 -21.80
N ASN A 125 -2.49 -11.01 -23.01
CA ASN A 125 -1.66 -10.89 -24.22
C ASN A 125 -0.92 -9.54 -24.36
N HIS A 126 -1.09 -8.61 -23.40
CA HIS A 126 -0.57 -7.25 -23.43
C HIS A 126 0.31 -6.92 -22.21
N GLY A 127 0.90 -7.95 -21.59
CA GLY A 127 1.84 -7.83 -20.48
C GLY A 127 1.20 -7.82 -19.10
N GLY A 128 -0.08 -8.16 -18.99
CA GLY A 128 -0.80 -8.27 -17.72
C GLY A 128 -1.06 -6.94 -17.03
N PHE A 129 -1.55 -7.04 -15.80
CA PHE A 129 -1.75 -5.91 -14.88
C PHE A 129 -1.28 -6.31 -13.48
N ASP A 130 -0.67 -5.38 -12.78
CA ASP A 130 -0.22 -5.49 -11.39
C ASP A 130 -0.32 -4.11 -10.73
N HIS A 131 -0.98 -4.01 -9.57
CA HIS A 131 -1.25 -2.73 -8.92
C HIS A 131 0.01 -2.04 -8.39
N ASN A 132 1.06 -2.79 -7.98
CA ASN A 132 2.33 -2.19 -7.53
C ASN A 132 3.05 -1.52 -8.70
N LEU A 133 3.12 -2.19 -9.85
CA LEU A 133 3.69 -1.61 -11.06
C LEU A 133 2.83 -0.47 -11.61
N GLN A 134 1.51 -0.55 -11.43
CA GLN A 134 0.61 0.54 -11.77
C GLN A 134 0.81 1.76 -10.84
N THR A 135 1.08 1.54 -9.55
CA THR A 135 1.50 2.62 -8.63
C THR A 135 2.72 3.36 -9.18
N LEU A 136 3.75 2.63 -9.60
CA LEU A 136 4.93 3.24 -10.23
C LEU A 136 4.59 4.00 -11.52
N ARG A 137 3.74 3.43 -12.39
CA ARG A 137 3.29 4.13 -13.60
C ARG A 137 2.60 5.45 -13.28
N ILE A 138 1.74 5.45 -12.26
CA ILE A 138 1.04 6.65 -11.80
C ILE A 138 2.04 7.71 -11.36
N VAL A 139 2.94 7.38 -10.43
CA VAL A 139 3.87 8.37 -9.86
C VAL A 139 4.97 8.80 -10.82
N MET A 140 5.29 7.98 -11.83
CA MET A 140 6.36 8.28 -12.81
C MET A 140 5.84 8.93 -14.09
N PHE A 141 4.61 8.62 -14.56
CA PHE A 141 4.16 8.97 -15.90
C PHE A 141 2.76 9.55 -16.00
N LEU A 142 1.79 9.14 -15.14
CA LEU A 142 0.38 9.40 -15.36
C LEU A 142 -0.15 10.63 -14.60
N GLU A 143 0.46 10.99 -13.48
CA GLU A 143 0.11 12.24 -12.78
C GLU A 143 0.62 13.45 -13.55
N ASN A 144 -0.30 14.27 -14.04
CA ASN A 144 0.00 15.50 -14.81
C ASN A 144 -0.11 16.71 -13.89
N LYS A 145 0.96 16.99 -13.14
CA LYS A 145 0.97 18.06 -12.14
C LYS A 145 2.03 19.12 -12.37
N TYR A 146 3.06 18.82 -13.14
CA TYR A 146 4.23 19.68 -13.33
C TYR A 146 4.49 19.94 -14.83
N LEU A 147 4.78 21.20 -15.17
CA LEU A 147 5.07 21.57 -16.57
C LEU A 147 6.41 20.99 -17.08
N LYS A 148 7.37 20.77 -16.17
CA LYS A 148 8.75 20.40 -16.55
C LYS A 148 8.96 18.90 -16.75
N PHE A 149 8.06 18.04 -16.23
CA PHE A 149 8.21 16.58 -16.29
C PHE A 149 6.85 15.89 -16.10
N LYS A 150 6.77 14.66 -16.57
CA LYS A 150 5.63 13.75 -16.31
C LYS A 150 5.74 13.13 -14.92
N GLY A 151 4.62 12.76 -14.35
CA GLY A 151 4.56 12.15 -13.02
C GLY A 151 4.87 13.10 -11.87
N LEU A 152 5.20 12.53 -10.72
CA LEU A 152 5.48 13.26 -9.49
C LEU A 152 6.97 13.53 -9.27
N ASN A 153 7.87 12.94 -10.07
CA ASN A 153 9.33 13.04 -9.93
C ASN A 153 9.81 12.78 -8.49
N LEU A 154 9.43 11.63 -7.96
CA LEU A 154 9.80 11.21 -6.59
C LEU A 154 11.30 10.86 -6.51
N THR A 155 11.83 10.77 -5.30
CA THR A 155 13.21 10.34 -5.05
C THR A 155 13.43 8.89 -5.49
N ILE A 156 14.68 8.54 -5.76
CA ILE A 156 15.06 7.17 -6.14
C ILE A 156 14.70 6.17 -5.04
N GLU A 157 14.86 6.57 -3.79
CA GLU A 157 14.55 5.73 -2.62
C GLU A 157 13.05 5.43 -2.52
N THR A 158 12.21 6.44 -2.74
CA THR A 158 10.75 6.26 -2.78
C THR A 158 10.35 5.34 -3.94
N LEU A 159 10.91 5.55 -5.14
CA LEU A 159 10.65 4.68 -6.28
C LEU A 159 11.13 3.25 -6.04
N GLU A 160 12.32 3.07 -5.42
CA GLU A 160 12.86 1.76 -5.07
C GLU A 160 11.98 1.05 -4.03
N GLY A 161 11.53 1.76 -3.00
CA GLY A 161 10.65 1.19 -1.96
C GLY A 161 9.30 0.75 -2.52
N LEU A 162 8.66 1.56 -3.36
CA LEU A 162 7.41 1.18 -4.04
C LEU A 162 7.60 -0.02 -4.99
N LEU A 163 8.68 -0.03 -5.75
CA LEU A 163 9.01 -1.11 -6.67
C LEU A 163 9.24 -2.45 -5.96
N LYS A 164 9.84 -2.41 -4.78
CA LYS A 164 10.19 -3.56 -3.97
C LYS A 164 9.27 -3.78 -2.77
N HIS A 165 8.03 -3.33 -2.87
CA HIS A 165 7.04 -3.51 -1.80
C HIS A 165 6.94 -4.99 -1.38
N ASN A 166 7.00 -5.91 -2.33
CA ASN A 166 6.98 -7.35 -2.10
C ASN A 166 8.40 -7.98 -2.03
N GLY A 167 9.44 -7.18 -1.84
CA GLY A 167 10.81 -7.65 -1.71
C GLY A 167 11.67 -7.50 -2.98
N PRO A 168 12.81 -8.22 -3.05
CA PRO A 168 13.72 -8.19 -4.19
C PRO A 168 13.07 -8.68 -5.48
N ILE A 169 13.49 -8.12 -6.62
CA ILE A 169 12.97 -8.46 -7.94
C ILE A 169 14.05 -9.23 -8.70
N ASN A 170 13.79 -10.49 -8.96
CA ASN A 170 14.71 -11.37 -9.68
C ASN A 170 14.43 -11.40 -11.18
N GLU A 171 13.16 -11.17 -11.60
CA GLU A 171 12.76 -11.18 -13.00
C GLU A 171 12.30 -9.78 -13.45
N LEU A 172 12.93 -9.28 -14.51
CA LEU A 172 12.66 -7.95 -15.05
C LEU A 172 11.63 -7.94 -16.19
N THR A 173 11.14 -9.11 -16.61
CA THR A 173 10.27 -9.23 -17.80
C THR A 173 9.04 -8.35 -17.70
N THR A 174 8.28 -8.43 -16.59
CA THR A 174 7.07 -7.63 -16.37
C THR A 174 7.39 -6.14 -16.21
N ILE A 175 8.46 -5.81 -15.46
CA ILE A 175 8.91 -4.43 -15.29
C ILE A 175 9.28 -3.80 -16.63
N ASN A 176 10.00 -4.54 -17.48
CA ASN A 176 10.41 -4.06 -18.79
C ASN A 176 9.20 -3.83 -19.70
N LYS A 177 8.18 -4.69 -19.65
CA LYS A 177 6.94 -4.51 -20.42
C LYS A 177 6.13 -3.31 -19.94
N LEU A 178 6.02 -3.08 -18.63
CA LEU A 178 5.10 -2.09 -18.06
C LEU A 178 5.72 -0.71 -17.85
N ILE A 179 7.01 -0.65 -17.50
CA ILE A 179 7.70 0.58 -17.08
C ILE A 179 8.95 0.81 -17.93
N GLY A 180 9.72 -0.25 -18.19
CA GLY A 180 11.06 -0.20 -18.75
C GLY A 180 12.13 0.05 -17.68
N SER A 181 12.94 -0.98 -17.37
CA SER A 181 13.97 -0.89 -16.31
C SER A 181 15.01 0.20 -16.57
N LYS A 182 15.29 0.51 -17.84
CA LYS A 182 16.23 1.58 -18.26
C LYS A 182 15.84 2.98 -17.76
N VAL A 183 14.55 3.22 -17.45
CA VAL A 183 14.08 4.53 -16.94
C VAL A 183 14.74 4.89 -15.61
N PHE A 184 15.14 3.92 -14.82
CA PHE A 184 15.81 4.13 -13.54
C PHE A 184 17.28 4.53 -13.67
N LYS A 185 17.85 4.57 -14.89
CA LYS A 185 19.23 5.02 -15.17
C LYS A 185 20.28 4.34 -14.29
N ASN A 186 20.13 3.03 -14.06
CA ASN A 186 20.99 2.20 -13.21
C ASN A 186 21.09 2.66 -11.73
N LYS A 187 20.15 3.48 -11.25
CA LYS A 187 20.16 3.96 -9.86
C LYS A 187 19.53 2.96 -8.87
N ILE A 188 18.80 1.97 -9.35
CA ILE A 188 18.14 0.91 -8.55
C ILE A 188 18.77 -0.44 -8.86
N LYS A 189 19.15 -1.18 -7.83
CA LYS A 189 19.57 -2.58 -7.91
C LYS A 189 18.35 -3.45 -7.61
N PHE A 190 17.81 -4.15 -8.61
CA PHE A 190 16.52 -4.85 -8.49
C PHE A 190 16.56 -6.04 -7.52
N ASN A 191 17.59 -6.87 -7.59
CA ASN A 191 17.74 -8.13 -6.84
C ASN A 191 18.24 -7.98 -5.40
N THR A 192 18.19 -6.79 -4.83
CA THR A 192 18.59 -6.51 -3.45
C THR A 192 17.37 -6.19 -2.58
N PHE A 193 17.46 -6.45 -1.28
CA PHE A 193 16.43 -6.02 -0.34
C PHE A 193 16.31 -4.50 -0.32
N PRO A 194 15.08 -3.96 -0.13
CA PRO A 194 14.86 -2.52 0.03
C PRO A 194 15.35 -2.04 1.40
N SER A 195 15.34 -0.72 1.60
CA SER A 195 15.66 -0.09 2.89
C SER A 195 14.74 -0.59 4.02
N LEU A 196 15.15 -0.38 5.27
CA LEU A 196 14.32 -0.76 6.43
C LEU A 196 12.98 -0.02 6.43
N GLU A 197 12.96 1.25 6.02
CA GLU A 197 11.72 2.03 5.90
C GLU A 197 10.74 1.38 4.92
N ALA A 198 11.22 0.84 3.81
CA ALA A 198 10.39 0.17 2.84
C ALA A 198 9.89 -1.19 3.35
N GLN A 199 10.75 -1.95 4.05
CA GLN A 199 10.34 -3.19 4.72
C GLN A 199 9.29 -2.91 5.80
N ILE A 200 9.46 -1.83 6.57
CA ILE A 200 8.48 -1.39 7.59
C ILE A 200 7.16 -1.01 6.94
N SER A 201 7.20 -0.25 5.85
CA SER A 201 5.97 0.12 5.13
C SER A 201 5.18 -1.10 4.67
N ALA A 202 5.85 -2.12 4.11
CA ALA A 202 5.21 -3.35 3.65
C ALA A 202 4.58 -4.14 4.81
N ILE A 203 5.31 -4.38 5.90
CA ILE A 203 4.77 -5.13 7.04
C ILE A 203 3.69 -4.34 7.81
N SER A 204 3.73 -3.00 7.76
CA SER A 204 2.68 -2.16 8.36
C SER A 204 1.36 -2.28 7.61
N ASP A 205 1.41 -2.54 6.29
CA ASP A 205 0.24 -2.87 5.50
C ASP A 205 -0.39 -4.19 5.97
N ASP A 206 0.41 -5.24 6.16
CA ASP A 206 -0.06 -6.53 6.71
C ASP A 206 -0.69 -6.38 8.10
N ILE A 207 -0.08 -5.59 9.00
CA ILE A 207 -0.63 -5.33 10.35
C ILE A 207 -1.99 -4.62 10.23
N ALA A 208 -2.05 -3.56 9.44
CA ALA A 208 -3.26 -2.78 9.25
C ALA A 208 -4.37 -3.62 8.59
N TYR A 209 -4.05 -4.28 7.48
CA TYR A 209 -4.98 -5.10 6.71
C TYR A 209 -5.64 -6.18 7.56
N ASN A 210 -4.85 -7.03 8.24
CA ASN A 210 -5.37 -8.11 9.06
C ASN A 210 -6.33 -7.62 10.16
N ASN A 211 -5.97 -6.55 10.85
CA ASN A 211 -6.75 -6.03 11.97
C ASN A 211 -7.98 -5.23 11.51
N HIS A 212 -7.87 -4.51 10.42
CA HIS A 212 -8.97 -3.75 9.84
C HIS A 212 -10.04 -4.68 9.27
N ASP A 213 -9.62 -5.76 8.61
CA ASP A 213 -10.54 -6.71 8.02
C ASP A 213 -11.28 -7.53 9.08
N ILE A 214 -10.64 -7.83 10.22
CA ILE A 214 -11.35 -8.36 11.40
C ILE A 214 -12.48 -7.42 11.81
N GLN A 215 -12.18 -6.13 11.98
CA GLN A 215 -13.17 -5.14 12.43
C GLN A 215 -14.31 -4.98 11.42
N ASP A 216 -13.98 -4.88 10.14
CA ASP A 216 -14.96 -4.67 9.08
C ASP A 216 -15.80 -5.94 8.83
N GLY A 217 -15.22 -7.15 8.97
CA GLY A 217 -15.94 -8.42 8.87
C GLY A 217 -16.96 -8.61 9.99
N ILE A 218 -16.61 -8.28 11.24
CA ILE A 218 -17.58 -8.30 12.36
C ILE A 218 -18.69 -7.26 12.12
N LYS A 219 -18.35 -6.08 11.67
CA LYS A 219 -19.29 -5.01 11.37
C LYS A 219 -20.26 -5.38 10.24
N ALA A 220 -19.78 -6.13 9.26
CA ALA A 220 -20.58 -6.69 8.18
C ALA A 220 -21.41 -7.92 8.58
N ASN A 221 -21.35 -8.35 9.86
CA ASN A 221 -21.99 -9.55 10.40
C ASN A 221 -21.60 -10.82 9.65
N LEU A 222 -20.36 -10.90 9.14
CA LEU A 222 -19.84 -12.10 8.48
C LEU A 222 -19.39 -13.15 9.49
N PHE A 223 -18.88 -12.71 10.64
CA PHE A 223 -18.51 -13.53 11.80
C PHE A 223 -18.59 -12.69 13.08
N LYS A 224 -18.58 -13.36 14.23
CA LYS A 224 -18.63 -12.74 15.55
C LYS A 224 -17.25 -12.67 16.19
N LEU A 225 -17.11 -11.80 17.21
CA LEU A 225 -15.86 -11.66 17.97
C LEU A 225 -15.42 -12.97 18.63
N GLU A 226 -16.38 -13.76 19.09
CA GLU A 226 -16.13 -15.04 19.77
C GLU A 226 -15.51 -16.09 18.86
N GLU A 227 -15.81 -16.05 17.54
CA GLU A 227 -15.24 -16.96 16.55
C GLU A 227 -13.73 -16.71 16.33
N LEU A 228 -13.25 -15.50 16.60
CA LEU A 228 -11.81 -15.19 16.58
C LEU A 228 -11.01 -15.91 17.67
N CYS A 229 -11.70 -16.47 18.69
CA CYS A 229 -11.06 -17.26 19.74
C CYS A 229 -10.52 -18.62 19.25
N GLU A 230 -10.79 -19.02 18.02
CA GLU A 230 -10.14 -20.14 17.35
C GLU A 230 -8.63 -19.84 17.13
N ILE A 231 -8.27 -18.57 17.03
CA ILE A 231 -6.90 -18.09 16.85
C ILE A 231 -6.31 -17.78 18.22
N ASN A 232 -5.32 -18.55 18.68
CA ASN A 232 -4.76 -18.43 20.02
C ASN A 232 -4.26 -17.01 20.35
N PHE A 233 -3.66 -16.33 19.43
CA PHE A 233 -3.20 -14.94 19.59
C PHE A 233 -4.35 -14.01 19.98
N LEU A 234 -5.45 -14.04 19.22
CA LEU A 234 -6.64 -13.21 19.48
C LEU A 234 -7.42 -13.68 20.71
N LYS A 235 -7.47 -14.98 20.97
CA LYS A 235 -8.04 -15.57 22.20
C LYS A 235 -7.39 -15.01 23.44
N ASN A 236 -6.07 -14.93 23.48
CA ASN A 236 -5.33 -14.41 24.61
C ASN A 236 -5.67 -12.92 24.88
N ILE A 237 -5.90 -12.12 23.84
CA ILE A 237 -6.35 -10.74 23.98
C ILE A 237 -7.81 -10.70 24.46
N TYR A 238 -8.70 -11.49 23.86
CA TYR A 238 -10.12 -11.54 24.18
C TYR A 238 -10.40 -11.91 25.64
N VAL A 239 -9.68 -12.90 26.19
CA VAL A 239 -9.86 -13.37 27.58
C VAL A 239 -9.70 -12.23 28.59
N ASN A 240 -8.85 -11.23 28.33
CA ASN A 240 -8.66 -10.06 29.21
C ASN A 240 -9.91 -9.20 29.31
N TYR A 241 -10.80 -9.29 28.33
CA TYR A 241 -12.00 -8.46 28.23
C TYR A 241 -13.30 -9.25 28.41
N LYS A 242 -13.31 -10.58 28.24
CA LYS A 242 -14.49 -11.45 28.21
C LYS A 242 -15.50 -11.16 29.31
N LYS A 243 -15.03 -11.02 30.57
CA LYS A 243 -15.90 -10.75 31.74
C LYS A 243 -16.54 -9.36 31.73
N LYS A 244 -16.00 -8.40 30.96
CA LYS A 244 -16.45 -7.02 30.88
C LYS A 244 -17.34 -6.76 29.66
N ILE A 245 -17.38 -7.69 28.69
CA ILE A 245 -18.13 -7.53 27.43
C ILE A 245 -19.62 -7.78 27.70
N ASN A 246 -20.45 -6.87 27.23
CA ASN A 246 -21.91 -6.98 27.24
C ASN A 246 -22.49 -6.32 25.95
N LYS A 247 -23.82 -6.43 25.75
CA LYS A 247 -24.47 -5.90 24.55
C LYS A 247 -24.23 -4.38 24.34
N LYS A 248 -24.11 -3.60 25.42
CA LYS A 248 -23.95 -2.13 25.33
C LYS A 248 -22.54 -1.73 24.91
N ASN A 249 -21.51 -2.51 25.28
CA ASN A 249 -20.12 -2.16 25.01
C ASN A 249 -19.44 -3.06 23.97
N TYR A 250 -20.19 -3.96 23.31
CA TYR A 250 -19.65 -4.94 22.34
C TYR A 250 -18.79 -4.28 21.24
N LYS A 251 -19.28 -3.17 20.65
CA LYS A 251 -18.51 -2.41 19.63
C LYS A 251 -17.23 -1.80 20.21
N ILE A 252 -17.26 -1.33 21.45
CA ILE A 252 -16.09 -0.78 22.13
C ILE A 252 -15.07 -1.89 22.38
N ALA A 253 -15.52 -3.08 22.78
CA ALA A 253 -14.66 -4.22 23.00
C ALA A 253 -13.95 -4.70 21.73
N ILE A 254 -14.62 -4.70 20.56
CA ILE A 254 -14.01 -5.00 19.27
C ILE A 254 -12.87 -4.01 19.00
N ASN A 255 -13.13 -2.70 19.13
CA ASN A 255 -12.12 -1.67 18.89
C ASN A 255 -10.92 -1.82 19.84
N GLN A 256 -11.17 -2.20 21.10
CA GLN A 256 -10.10 -2.41 22.07
C GLN A 256 -9.24 -3.62 21.72
N ILE A 257 -9.86 -4.75 21.37
CA ILE A 257 -9.15 -5.99 20.98
C ILE A 257 -8.32 -5.78 19.73
N VAL A 258 -8.87 -5.11 18.72
CA VAL A 258 -8.15 -4.76 17.48
C VAL A 258 -6.95 -3.87 17.79
N ARG A 259 -7.12 -2.84 18.62
CA ARG A 259 -6.02 -1.96 19.04
C ARG A 259 -4.91 -2.71 19.76
N ASP A 260 -5.28 -3.60 20.69
CA ASP A 260 -4.31 -4.38 21.45
C ASP A 260 -3.59 -5.41 20.55
N SER A 261 -4.29 -5.96 19.55
CA SER A 261 -3.69 -6.83 18.55
C SER A 261 -2.62 -6.06 17.74
N ILE A 262 -2.94 -4.88 17.24
CA ILE A 262 -1.99 -4.02 16.52
C ILE A 262 -0.77 -3.70 17.40
N ASP A 263 -0.98 -3.31 18.65
CA ASP A 263 0.08 -2.95 19.60
C ASP A 263 1.03 -4.13 19.87
N LEU A 264 0.48 -5.33 20.07
CA LEU A 264 1.26 -6.55 20.27
C LEU A 264 2.06 -6.93 19.01
N MET A 265 1.46 -6.83 17.83
CA MET A 265 2.16 -7.09 16.57
C MET A 265 3.30 -6.08 16.35
N ILE A 266 3.10 -4.79 16.63
CA ILE A 266 4.15 -3.77 16.55
C ILE A 266 5.29 -4.04 17.54
N LYS A 267 4.98 -4.39 18.78
CA LYS A 267 5.99 -4.71 19.82
C LYS A 267 6.83 -5.91 19.42
N ASP A 268 6.19 -6.97 18.93
CA ASP A 268 6.89 -8.16 18.42
C ASP A 268 7.81 -7.80 17.26
N LEU A 269 7.28 -7.08 16.27
CA LEU A 269 8.02 -6.66 15.08
C LEU A 269 9.28 -5.87 15.44
N ILE A 270 9.17 -4.89 16.32
CA ILE A 270 10.30 -4.06 16.78
C ILE A 270 11.33 -4.96 17.48
N SER A 271 10.89 -5.78 18.44
CA SER A 271 11.78 -6.67 19.18
C SER A 271 12.52 -7.65 18.25
N ASN A 272 11.79 -8.27 17.32
CA ASN A 272 12.38 -9.23 16.39
C ASN A 272 13.31 -8.55 15.37
N THR A 273 12.97 -7.35 14.89
CA THR A 273 13.83 -6.56 14.02
C THR A 273 15.17 -6.24 14.72
N GLN A 274 15.13 -5.81 15.98
CA GLN A 274 16.35 -5.55 16.74
C GLN A 274 17.22 -6.81 16.94
N LYS A 275 16.59 -7.97 17.17
CA LYS A 275 17.28 -9.27 17.22
C LYS A 275 17.93 -9.62 15.89
N ASN A 276 17.22 -9.43 14.78
CA ASN A 276 17.72 -9.67 13.43
C ASN A 276 18.90 -8.77 13.08
N LEU A 277 18.82 -7.48 13.38
CA LEU A 277 19.93 -6.53 13.19
C LEU A 277 21.21 -7.00 13.89
N LYS A 278 21.08 -7.48 15.14
CA LYS A 278 22.23 -8.01 15.92
C LYS A 278 22.72 -9.34 15.34
N ARG A 279 21.83 -10.30 15.06
CA ARG A 279 22.14 -11.64 14.52
C ARG A 279 22.87 -11.56 13.19
N LEU A 280 22.38 -10.70 12.29
CA LEU A 280 22.90 -10.52 10.93
C LEU A 280 24.07 -9.53 10.88
N LYS A 281 24.46 -8.96 12.02
CA LYS A 281 25.53 -7.96 12.14
C LYS A 281 25.35 -6.76 11.19
N ILE A 282 24.12 -6.30 11.03
CA ILE A 282 23.76 -5.17 10.15
C ILE A 282 24.21 -3.87 10.82
N LYS A 283 25.10 -3.13 10.17
CA LYS A 283 25.66 -1.87 10.68
C LYS A 283 25.49 -0.69 9.71
N SER A 284 25.08 -0.97 8.47
CA SER A 284 24.98 0.05 7.42
C SER A 284 23.90 -0.27 6.39
N LEU A 285 23.50 0.73 5.58
CA LEU A 285 22.62 0.54 4.43
C LEU A 285 23.16 -0.50 3.43
N LYS A 286 24.51 -0.61 3.30
CA LYS A 286 25.11 -1.63 2.44
C LYS A 286 24.84 -3.05 2.95
N ASP A 287 24.84 -3.24 4.27
CA ASP A 287 24.58 -4.56 4.86
C ASP A 287 23.14 -4.96 4.64
N ILE A 288 22.20 -4.01 4.75
CA ILE A 288 20.77 -4.23 4.45
C ILE A 288 20.60 -4.71 3.01
N THR A 289 21.21 -4.02 2.04
CA THR A 289 21.10 -4.39 0.62
C THR A 289 21.82 -5.70 0.26
N LYS A 290 22.77 -6.15 1.06
CA LYS A 290 23.49 -7.43 0.91
C LYS A 290 22.87 -8.57 1.70
N SER A 291 21.89 -8.29 2.56
CA SER A 291 21.19 -9.32 3.33
C SER A 291 20.61 -10.38 2.39
N LYS A 292 20.59 -11.62 2.85
CA LYS A 292 19.94 -12.74 2.14
C LYS A 292 18.52 -13.01 2.61
N GLU A 293 18.08 -12.28 3.65
CA GLU A 293 16.76 -12.45 4.28
C GLU A 293 16.20 -11.10 4.73
N LEU A 294 14.88 -11.05 4.90
CA LEU A 294 14.20 -9.87 5.45
C LEU A 294 14.67 -9.62 6.87
N ILE A 295 14.96 -8.36 7.17
CA ILE A 295 15.37 -7.91 8.50
C ILE A 295 14.14 -7.55 9.33
N VAL A 296 13.19 -6.85 8.72
CA VAL A 296 11.94 -6.44 9.36
C VAL A 296 10.89 -7.52 9.11
N CYS A 297 10.70 -8.39 10.10
CA CYS A 297 9.72 -9.46 10.06
C CYS A 297 9.27 -9.82 11.48
N PHE A 298 8.10 -10.42 11.60
CA PHE A 298 7.59 -10.96 12.85
C PHE A 298 8.45 -12.10 13.38
N SER A 299 8.40 -12.33 14.70
CA SER A 299 8.86 -13.59 15.28
C SER A 299 8.06 -14.77 14.72
N LYS A 300 8.63 -15.98 14.79
CA LYS A 300 7.96 -17.19 14.31
C LYS A 300 6.56 -17.38 14.90
N ASN A 301 6.36 -16.99 16.16
CA ASN A 301 5.09 -17.11 16.86
C ASN A 301 4.03 -16.18 16.25
N ILE A 302 4.32 -14.89 16.11
CA ILE A 302 3.38 -13.93 15.50
C ILE A 302 3.21 -14.20 14.01
N GLN A 303 4.23 -14.67 13.31
CA GLN A 303 4.10 -15.08 11.89
C GLN A 303 3.12 -16.27 11.73
N SER A 304 3.10 -17.22 12.65
CA SER A 304 2.09 -18.30 12.67
C SER A 304 0.70 -17.72 12.88
N SER A 305 0.55 -16.86 13.89
CA SER A 305 -0.73 -16.22 14.21
C SER A 305 -1.25 -15.35 13.06
N GLU A 306 -0.37 -14.67 12.36
CA GLU A 306 -0.71 -13.89 11.16
C GLU A 306 -1.26 -14.77 10.04
N LYS A 307 -0.65 -15.94 9.81
CA LYS A 307 -1.17 -16.93 8.85
C LYS A 307 -2.53 -17.47 9.25
N GLU A 308 -2.74 -17.72 10.53
CA GLU A 308 -4.05 -18.17 11.07
C GLU A 308 -5.12 -17.09 10.85
N ILE A 309 -4.80 -15.81 11.12
CA ILE A 309 -5.69 -14.67 10.86
C ILE A 309 -6.04 -14.59 9.37
N LYS A 310 -5.05 -14.64 8.48
CA LYS A 310 -5.25 -14.61 7.03
C LYS A 310 -6.12 -15.77 6.54
N SER A 311 -5.91 -16.97 7.07
CA SER A 311 -6.72 -18.16 6.76
C SER A 311 -8.17 -18.00 7.23
N PHE A 312 -8.36 -17.52 8.46
CA PHE A 312 -9.70 -17.25 9.02
C PHE A 312 -10.45 -16.20 8.19
N LEU A 313 -9.81 -15.08 7.86
CA LEU A 313 -10.40 -14.03 7.04
C LEU A 313 -10.74 -14.54 5.63
N ARG A 314 -9.89 -15.39 5.06
CA ARG A 314 -10.18 -16.00 3.76
C ARG A 314 -11.47 -16.81 3.79
N SER A 315 -11.58 -17.73 4.72
CA SER A 315 -12.74 -18.63 4.82
C SER A 315 -14.03 -17.90 5.20
N ASN A 316 -13.96 -16.96 6.16
CA ASN A 316 -15.14 -16.35 6.76
C ASN A 316 -15.56 -15.03 6.09
N MET A 317 -14.64 -14.36 5.39
CA MET A 317 -14.90 -13.05 4.78
C MET A 317 -14.78 -13.10 3.26
N TYR A 318 -13.59 -13.43 2.71
CA TYR A 318 -13.35 -13.29 1.27
C TYR A 318 -14.09 -14.34 0.45
N ASP A 319 -14.21 -15.57 0.97
CA ASP A 319 -14.94 -16.67 0.34
C ASP A 319 -16.46 -16.66 0.67
N ASN A 320 -16.92 -15.65 1.43
CA ASN A 320 -18.34 -15.51 1.73
C ASN A 320 -19.15 -15.23 0.46
N LYS A 321 -20.29 -15.93 0.29
CA LYS A 321 -21.16 -15.85 -0.90
C LYS A 321 -21.57 -14.41 -1.25
N SER A 322 -21.82 -13.57 -0.24
CA SER A 322 -22.21 -12.17 -0.46
C SER A 322 -21.06 -11.35 -1.03
N VAL A 323 -19.85 -11.53 -0.52
CA VAL A 323 -18.63 -10.86 -0.99
C VAL A 323 -18.26 -11.35 -2.38
N LEU A 324 -18.26 -12.68 -2.60
CA LEU A 324 -18.00 -13.28 -3.93
C LEU A 324 -18.96 -12.77 -5.00
N ARG A 325 -20.27 -12.65 -4.70
CA ARG A 325 -21.26 -12.11 -5.66
C ARG A 325 -20.92 -10.68 -6.08
N LYS A 326 -20.51 -9.83 -5.14
CA LYS A 326 -20.11 -8.45 -5.41
C LYS A 326 -18.82 -8.39 -6.23
N ASN A 327 -17.83 -9.20 -5.87
CA ASN A 327 -16.59 -9.35 -6.61
C ASN A 327 -16.83 -9.78 -8.07
N GLN A 328 -17.70 -10.76 -8.29
CA GLN A 328 -18.09 -11.20 -9.64
C GLN A 328 -18.77 -10.08 -10.45
N ARG A 329 -19.63 -9.28 -9.80
CA ARG A 329 -20.23 -8.09 -10.44
C ARG A 329 -19.16 -7.08 -10.84
N GLY A 330 -18.20 -6.79 -9.96
CA GLY A 330 -17.07 -5.91 -10.24
C GLY A 330 -16.22 -6.41 -11.41
N LYS A 331 -15.85 -7.72 -11.41
CA LYS A 331 -15.14 -8.37 -12.53
C LYS A 331 -15.89 -8.20 -13.85
N LYS A 332 -17.20 -8.44 -13.87
CA LYS A 332 -18.03 -8.27 -15.07
C LYS A 332 -18.02 -6.83 -15.59
N ILE A 333 -18.10 -5.84 -14.69
CA ILE A 333 -18.06 -4.42 -15.06
C ILE A 333 -16.72 -4.09 -15.72
N ILE A 334 -15.60 -4.45 -15.11
CA ILE A 334 -14.25 -4.18 -15.65
C ILE A 334 -14.07 -4.81 -17.04
N LYS A 335 -14.39 -6.09 -17.19
CA LYS A 335 -14.29 -6.79 -18.49
C LYS A 335 -15.16 -6.15 -19.58
N LYS A 336 -16.36 -5.70 -19.25
CA LYS A 336 -17.24 -5.00 -20.20
C LYS A 336 -16.71 -3.62 -20.55
N LEU A 337 -16.26 -2.83 -19.56
CA LEU A 337 -15.64 -1.52 -19.79
C LEU A 337 -14.41 -1.63 -20.68
N PHE A 338 -13.57 -2.65 -20.46
CA PHE A 338 -12.41 -2.87 -21.31
C PHE A 338 -12.81 -3.06 -22.78
N LYS A 339 -13.82 -3.92 -23.05
CA LYS A 339 -14.35 -4.14 -24.41
C LYS A 339 -14.96 -2.88 -25.03
N ILE A 340 -15.75 -2.12 -24.26
CA ILE A 340 -16.39 -0.87 -24.73
C ILE A 340 -15.32 0.15 -25.11
N ILE A 341 -14.30 0.34 -24.26
CA ILE A 341 -13.22 1.30 -24.55
C ILE A 341 -12.34 0.81 -25.70
N GLN A 342 -12.10 -0.50 -25.80
CA GLN A 342 -11.33 -1.10 -26.88
C GLN A 342 -11.97 -0.90 -28.25
N SER A 343 -13.32 -1.00 -28.34
CA SER A 343 -14.08 -0.82 -29.60
C SER A 343 -14.13 0.66 -30.03
N SER A 344 -14.16 1.58 -29.10
CA SER A 344 -14.25 3.04 -29.39
C SER A 344 -13.28 3.87 -28.55
N PRO A 345 -11.96 3.64 -28.66
CA PRO A 345 -10.98 4.22 -27.74
C PRO A 345 -10.91 5.74 -27.78
N ARG A 346 -11.13 6.37 -28.95
CA ARG A 346 -11.11 7.82 -29.10
C ARG A 346 -12.23 8.56 -28.37
N LYS A 347 -13.30 7.83 -27.96
CA LYS A 347 -14.37 8.39 -27.13
C LYS A 347 -13.90 8.65 -25.68
N PHE A 348 -12.88 7.92 -25.21
CA PHE A 348 -12.47 7.87 -23.82
C PHE A 348 -11.03 8.36 -23.60
N LEU A 349 -10.17 8.24 -24.62
CA LEU A 349 -8.74 8.46 -24.54
C LEU A 349 -8.32 9.47 -25.61
N THR A 350 -7.35 10.31 -25.24
CA THR A 350 -6.78 11.29 -26.19
C THR A 350 -5.90 10.61 -27.24
N LYS A 351 -5.69 11.30 -28.36
CA LYS A 351 -4.79 10.83 -29.42
C LYS A 351 -3.38 10.53 -28.89
N GLU A 352 -2.86 11.38 -28.01
CA GLU A 352 -1.54 11.21 -27.39
C GLU A 352 -1.43 9.94 -26.54
N GLN A 353 -2.49 9.60 -25.77
CA GLN A 353 -2.52 8.38 -24.96
C GLN A 353 -2.51 7.10 -25.82
N LEU A 354 -3.13 7.16 -27.01
CA LEU A 354 -3.26 6.03 -27.91
C LEU A 354 -2.04 5.75 -28.78
N THR A 355 -1.10 6.70 -28.92
CA THR A 355 0.04 6.60 -29.85
C THR A 355 1.10 5.56 -29.46
N LYS A 356 1.23 5.22 -28.19
CA LYS A 356 2.30 4.31 -27.71
C LYS A 356 1.85 2.86 -27.59
N ASP A 357 0.80 2.63 -26.82
CA ASP A 357 0.22 1.32 -26.56
C ASP A 357 -1.25 1.50 -26.19
N LYS A 358 -2.13 1.14 -27.13
CA LYS A 358 -3.58 1.26 -26.98
C LYS A 358 -4.10 0.49 -25.76
N TYR A 359 -3.66 -0.74 -25.56
CA TYR A 359 -4.16 -1.59 -24.49
C TYR A 359 -3.67 -1.12 -23.12
N ARG A 360 -2.43 -0.68 -23.05
CA ARG A 360 -1.88 -0.08 -21.84
C ARG A 360 -2.59 1.22 -21.48
N ALA A 361 -2.91 2.07 -22.47
CA ALA A 361 -3.68 3.30 -22.24
C ALA A 361 -5.10 2.99 -21.72
N ILE A 362 -5.76 1.94 -22.22
CA ILE A 362 -7.06 1.47 -21.71
C ILE A 362 -6.92 1.00 -20.26
N SER A 363 -5.90 0.20 -19.97
CA SER A 363 -5.62 -0.30 -18.62
C SER A 363 -5.34 0.84 -17.63
N ASP A 364 -4.51 1.81 -18.01
CA ASP A 364 -4.22 3.01 -17.22
C ASP A 364 -5.49 3.82 -16.92
N PHE A 365 -6.37 3.95 -17.90
CA PHE A 365 -7.64 4.67 -17.75
C PHE A 365 -8.59 3.95 -16.81
N ILE A 366 -8.79 2.64 -16.99
CA ILE A 366 -9.68 1.83 -16.14
C ILE A 366 -9.16 1.78 -14.70
N SER A 367 -7.87 1.50 -14.50
CA SER A 367 -7.28 1.47 -13.15
C SER A 367 -7.35 2.82 -12.43
N GLY A 368 -7.36 3.93 -13.18
CA GLY A 368 -7.54 5.28 -12.66
C GLY A 368 -8.97 5.62 -12.23
N MET A 369 -9.98 4.81 -12.55
CA MET A 369 -11.37 5.07 -12.17
C MET A 369 -11.59 4.85 -10.66
N THR A 370 -12.64 5.49 -10.13
CA THR A 370 -13.27 5.10 -8.86
C THR A 370 -14.36 4.06 -9.12
N ASP A 371 -14.77 3.32 -8.10
CA ASP A 371 -15.85 2.33 -8.22
C ASP A 371 -17.13 2.95 -8.80
N ARG A 372 -17.52 4.09 -8.24
CA ARG A 372 -18.70 4.82 -8.68
C ARG A 372 -18.62 5.27 -10.14
N TYR A 373 -17.46 5.78 -10.56
CA TYR A 373 -17.24 6.20 -11.94
C TYR A 373 -17.31 4.99 -12.90
N ALA A 374 -16.71 3.86 -12.53
CA ALA A 374 -16.77 2.64 -13.33
C ALA A 374 -18.20 2.11 -13.48
N ILE A 375 -19.01 2.13 -12.42
CA ILE A 375 -20.43 1.74 -12.45
C ILE A 375 -21.22 2.67 -13.36
N ASN A 376 -21.07 3.98 -13.21
CA ASN A 376 -21.79 4.97 -13.99
C ASN A 376 -21.44 4.86 -15.49
N LEU A 377 -20.15 4.74 -15.81
CA LEU A 377 -19.69 4.60 -17.18
C LEU A 377 -20.21 3.30 -17.83
N TYR A 378 -20.20 2.20 -17.09
CA TYR A 378 -20.77 0.94 -17.53
C TYR A 378 -22.27 1.07 -17.84
N ASN A 379 -23.05 1.70 -16.94
CA ASN A 379 -24.50 1.86 -17.13
C ASN A 379 -24.83 2.78 -18.31
N ALA A 380 -24.06 3.82 -18.56
CA ALA A 380 -24.23 4.74 -19.67
C ALA A 380 -23.87 4.14 -21.07
N ASN A 381 -23.25 2.95 -21.10
CA ASN A 381 -22.82 2.29 -22.32
C ASN A 381 -23.29 0.81 -22.39
N LYS A 382 -24.39 0.49 -21.69
CA LYS A 382 -25.11 -0.79 -21.79
C LYS A 382 -25.78 -0.97 -23.11
#